data_f876515342af725b95217de75fd07037
#
_entry.id   f876515342af725b95217de75fd07037
#
_cell.length_a   1.000
_cell.length_b   1.000
_cell.length_c   1.000
_cell.angle_alpha   90.00
_cell.angle_beta   90.00
_cell.angle_gamma   90.00
#
_symmetry.space_group_name_H-M   'P 1'
#
loop_
_entity.id
_entity.type
_entity.pdbx_description
1 polymer ?
#
loop_
_entity_poly.entity_id
_entity_poly.type
_entity_poly.pdbx_seq_one_letter_code
_entity_poly.pdbx_strand_id
1 'polypeptide(L)'
;MKKLSILIISLSIFALSAFNQKTDNEATMPKEKLSDYHFFEGNGSEQKPVTGVYPYSLNTPLFTDYAEKLRFIKLPDNQTVAYNDKEVLDFPVGSTIIKTFYYPNDFRKPELGRRLMETRLLIHEEDGWKALDYVWNDEQTEAFLEVAGDTKEVSYIDANGKKKKHEYGIPNINQCKGCHNRNEKMSPIGPSARQLNGEYTAWNMPKSSDNQLINWQKLGILTNLPAIENVPKTPVWNKPETGSLDARARAWLDINCAHCHRLGGPAQTSGLNLSIYETDPIANGIMKTPVAAGRGSGNLKFDIVPSKPDESIIVYRMASTDPGVMMPEVGRKTTHKEGVELIKEWIKAMK
;
A
#
# COMPACT_ATOMS: atom_id res chain seq x y z
N MET A 1 24.38 -52.84 -76.71
CA MET A 1 24.60 -53.02 -75.27
C MET A 1 24.48 -51.67 -74.63
N LYS A 2 23.30 -51.33 -74.10
CA LYS A 2 23.03 -50.03 -73.44
C LYS A 2 23.03 -50.28 -71.94
N LYS A 3 23.95 -49.62 -71.18
CA LYS A 3 23.97 -49.64 -69.73
C LYS A 3 22.97 -48.64 -69.21
N LEU A 4 22.00 -49.17 -68.44
CA LEU A 4 20.99 -48.36 -67.74
C LEU A 4 21.56 -47.96 -66.36
N SER A 5 21.81 -46.68 -66.16
CA SER A 5 22.24 -46.14 -64.88
C SER A 5 20.98 -45.81 -64.05
N ILE A 6 20.77 -46.50 -62.95
CA ILE A 6 19.72 -46.23 -62.01
C ILE A 6 20.21 -45.15 -61.06
N LEU A 7 19.59 -43.97 -61.11
CA LEU A 7 19.81 -42.85 -60.19
C LEU A 7 18.92 -43.02 -58.96
N ILE A 8 19.52 -43.36 -57.83
CA ILE A 8 18.78 -43.44 -56.57
C ILE A 8 18.73 -42.04 -55.99
N ILE A 9 17.51 -41.42 -56.04
CA ILE A 9 17.24 -40.17 -55.36
C ILE A 9 16.84 -40.50 -53.91
N SER A 10 17.71 -40.26 -52.96
CA SER A 10 17.41 -40.32 -51.52
C SER A 10 16.64 -39.06 -51.12
N LEU A 11 15.34 -39.18 -50.91
CA LEU A 11 14.51 -38.10 -50.39
C LEU A 11 14.72 -37.99 -48.92
N SER A 12 15.55 -37.07 -48.48
CA SER A 12 15.71 -36.72 -47.06
C SER A 12 14.52 -35.85 -46.63
N ILE A 13 13.57 -36.47 -45.98
CA ILE A 13 12.48 -35.74 -45.31
C ILE A 13 13.07 -35.08 -44.05
N PHE A 14 13.43 -33.82 -44.17
CA PHE A 14 13.66 -32.96 -43.00
C PHE A 14 12.31 -32.61 -42.39
N ALA A 15 11.91 -33.34 -41.35
CA ALA A 15 10.80 -32.91 -40.51
C ALA A 15 11.24 -31.66 -39.74
N LEU A 16 10.90 -30.48 -40.27
CA LEU A 16 10.89 -29.24 -39.50
C LEU A 16 9.75 -29.35 -38.46
N SER A 17 10.03 -29.91 -37.32
CA SER A 17 9.19 -29.65 -36.14
C SER A 17 9.50 -28.21 -35.68
N ALA A 18 8.86 -27.25 -36.34
CA ALA A 18 8.73 -25.92 -35.81
C ALA A 18 7.90 -26.02 -34.53
N PHE A 19 8.57 -26.22 -33.41
CA PHE A 19 8.00 -25.92 -32.09
C PHE A 19 7.79 -24.42 -32.01
N ASN A 20 6.67 -23.96 -32.54
CA ASN A 20 6.17 -22.63 -32.27
C ASN A 20 5.65 -22.65 -30.82
N GLN A 21 6.53 -22.61 -29.82
CA GLN A 21 6.17 -22.09 -28.53
C GLN A 21 6.03 -20.57 -28.68
N LYS A 22 4.92 -20.16 -29.24
CA LYS A 22 4.38 -18.85 -28.99
C LYS A 22 3.96 -18.88 -27.51
N THR A 23 4.86 -18.48 -26.64
CA THR A 23 4.46 -17.95 -25.35
C THR A 23 3.74 -16.65 -25.66
N ASP A 24 2.45 -16.78 -25.96
CA ASP A 24 1.57 -15.64 -25.93
C ASP A 24 1.57 -15.20 -24.46
N ASN A 25 2.40 -14.20 -24.15
CA ASN A 25 2.22 -13.31 -23.00
C ASN A 25 0.93 -12.54 -23.26
N GLU A 26 -0.22 -13.21 -23.29
CA GLU A 26 -1.50 -12.57 -23.09
C GLU A 26 -1.45 -12.05 -21.65
N ALA A 27 -1.16 -10.75 -21.52
CA ALA A 27 -1.40 -10.04 -20.27
C ALA A 27 -2.81 -10.44 -19.83
N THR A 28 -2.91 -11.15 -18.72
CA THR A 28 -4.20 -11.69 -18.27
C THR A 28 -5.13 -10.50 -18.12
N MET A 29 -6.18 -10.45 -18.93
CA MET A 29 -7.15 -9.36 -18.87
C MET A 29 -7.71 -9.27 -17.44
N PRO A 30 -7.76 -8.05 -16.85
CA PRO A 30 -8.37 -7.87 -15.54
C PRO A 30 -9.79 -8.46 -15.53
N LYS A 31 -10.14 -9.17 -14.48
CA LYS A 31 -11.49 -9.71 -14.32
C LYS A 31 -12.47 -8.56 -14.09
N GLU A 32 -13.69 -8.68 -14.58
CA GLU A 32 -14.71 -7.63 -14.40
C GLU A 32 -15.19 -7.52 -12.95
N LYS A 33 -15.25 -8.67 -12.25
CA LYS A 33 -15.74 -8.78 -10.87
C LYS A 33 -14.66 -9.22 -9.90
N LEU A 34 -14.70 -8.69 -8.69
CA LEU A 34 -13.78 -9.11 -7.64
C LEU A 34 -13.99 -10.58 -7.24
N SER A 35 -15.25 -11.04 -7.23
CA SER A 35 -15.59 -12.42 -6.89
C SER A 35 -14.93 -13.45 -7.81
N ASP A 36 -14.63 -13.10 -9.06
CA ASP A 36 -14.00 -14.00 -10.03
C ASP A 36 -12.55 -14.38 -9.65
N TYR A 37 -11.91 -13.62 -8.74
CA TYR A 37 -10.59 -13.96 -8.21
C TYR A 37 -10.64 -15.01 -7.09
N HIS A 38 -11.80 -15.28 -6.53
CA HIS A 38 -12.02 -16.25 -5.46
C HIS A 38 -11.11 -16.03 -4.22
N PHE A 39 -10.90 -14.77 -3.82
CA PHE A 39 -10.11 -14.47 -2.63
C PHE A 39 -10.87 -14.68 -1.32
N PHE A 40 -12.19 -14.59 -1.37
CA PHE A 40 -13.05 -14.63 -0.20
C PHE A 40 -14.16 -15.67 -0.35
N GLU A 41 -14.69 -16.14 0.77
CA GLU A 41 -15.89 -16.99 0.79
C GLU A 41 -17.12 -16.20 0.36
N GLY A 42 -18.10 -16.90 -0.24
CA GLY A 42 -19.34 -16.30 -0.71
C GLY A 42 -19.11 -15.24 -1.80
N ASN A 43 -19.82 -14.12 -1.68
CA ASN A 43 -19.64 -12.96 -2.57
C ASN A 43 -18.53 -12.01 -2.14
N GLY A 44 -17.79 -12.32 -1.08
CA GLY A 44 -16.68 -11.53 -0.56
C GLY A 44 -17.07 -10.35 0.36
N SER A 45 -18.34 -10.03 0.55
CA SER A 45 -18.76 -8.90 1.40
C SER A 45 -18.32 -9.04 2.87
N GLU A 46 -18.30 -10.27 3.38
CA GLU A 46 -17.82 -10.57 4.73
C GLU A 46 -16.29 -10.51 4.84
N GLN A 47 -15.58 -10.41 3.72
CA GLN A 47 -14.11 -10.37 3.70
C GLN A 47 -13.47 -11.54 4.45
N LYS A 48 -14.12 -12.71 4.43
CA LYS A 48 -13.61 -13.94 4.99
C LYS A 48 -12.70 -14.62 3.97
N PRO A 49 -11.36 -14.68 4.21
CA PRO A 49 -10.43 -15.19 3.21
C PRO A 49 -10.57 -16.70 3.05
N VAL A 50 -10.43 -17.18 1.82
CA VAL A 50 -10.28 -18.61 1.54
C VAL A 50 -8.88 -19.11 1.93
N THR A 51 -8.69 -20.42 1.97
CA THR A 51 -7.37 -21.03 2.20
C THR A 51 -6.35 -20.50 1.18
N GLY A 52 -5.16 -20.14 1.65
CA GLY A 52 -4.09 -19.57 0.81
C GLY A 52 -4.18 -18.04 0.65
N VAL A 53 -5.16 -17.40 1.24
CA VAL A 53 -5.25 -15.93 1.38
C VAL A 53 -5.02 -15.57 2.85
N TYR A 54 -3.94 -14.82 3.12
CA TYR A 54 -3.46 -14.57 4.47
C TYR A 54 -3.69 -13.12 4.87
N PRO A 55 -4.43 -12.86 5.96
CA PRO A 55 -4.65 -11.52 6.46
C PRO A 55 -3.38 -10.95 7.11
N TYR A 56 -3.24 -9.60 7.05
CA TYR A 56 -2.20 -8.89 7.78
C TYR A 56 -2.65 -7.47 8.18
N SER A 57 -1.98 -6.92 9.19
CA SER A 57 -2.15 -5.53 9.60
C SER A 57 -0.79 -4.83 9.68
N LEU A 58 -0.81 -3.50 9.63
CA LEU A 58 0.39 -2.67 9.78
C LEU A 58 0.39 -2.01 11.15
N ASN A 59 1.55 -1.92 11.79
CA ASN A 59 1.71 -1.22 13.06
C ASN A 59 1.29 0.25 12.95
N THR A 60 1.70 0.93 11.86
CA THR A 60 1.29 2.31 11.56
C THR A 60 0.75 2.34 10.13
N PRO A 61 -0.58 2.34 9.93
CA PRO A 61 -1.19 2.34 8.61
C PRO A 61 -1.20 3.73 7.95
N LEU A 62 -1.16 3.75 6.61
CA LEU A 62 -1.35 4.95 5.82
C LEU A 62 -2.78 5.50 6.01
N PHE A 63 -2.90 6.81 6.20
CA PHE A 63 -4.18 7.50 6.31
C PHE A 63 -4.89 7.60 4.95
N THR A 64 -6.21 7.41 4.95
CA THR A 64 -7.09 7.62 3.80
C THR A 64 -8.48 7.98 4.32
N ASP A 65 -8.75 9.27 4.50
CA ASP A 65 -10.07 9.82 4.86
C ASP A 65 -10.81 9.09 6.00
N TYR A 66 -10.07 8.62 7.01
CA TYR A 66 -10.57 7.81 8.12
C TYR A 66 -11.15 6.43 7.72
N ALA A 67 -11.07 6.03 6.44
CA ALA A 67 -11.44 4.68 6.07
C ALA A 67 -10.54 3.66 6.77
N GLU A 68 -11.14 2.62 7.35
CA GLU A 68 -10.43 1.44 7.85
C GLU A 68 -10.02 0.54 6.68
N LYS A 69 -9.07 -0.37 6.92
CA LYS A 69 -8.52 -1.22 5.88
C LYS A 69 -8.39 -2.66 6.36
N LEU A 70 -8.94 -3.58 5.57
CA LEU A 70 -8.55 -4.99 5.63
C LEU A 70 -7.48 -5.25 4.58
N ARG A 71 -6.50 -6.07 4.93
CA ARG A 71 -5.38 -6.37 4.05
C ARG A 71 -5.10 -7.85 4.05
N PHE A 72 -4.84 -8.36 2.84
CA PHE A 72 -4.52 -9.76 2.66
C PHE A 72 -3.42 -9.91 1.62
N ILE A 73 -2.74 -11.05 1.65
CA ILE A 73 -1.86 -11.50 0.57
C ILE A 73 -2.35 -12.84 0.07
N LYS A 74 -2.23 -13.07 -1.23
CA LYS A 74 -2.30 -14.37 -1.86
C LYS A 74 -0.95 -14.65 -2.51
N LEU A 75 -0.38 -15.80 -2.21
CA LEU A 75 0.84 -16.27 -2.85
C LEU A 75 0.49 -17.34 -3.90
N PRO A 76 1.32 -17.50 -4.95
CA PRO A 76 1.22 -18.67 -5.84
C PRO A 76 1.45 -19.94 -5.04
N ASP A 77 0.91 -21.05 -5.53
CA ASP A 77 1.06 -22.35 -4.89
C ASP A 77 2.54 -22.71 -4.73
N ASN A 78 2.89 -23.19 -3.55
CA ASN A 78 4.26 -23.60 -3.18
C ASN A 78 5.31 -22.49 -3.27
N GLN A 79 4.90 -21.21 -3.34
CA GLN A 79 5.80 -20.07 -3.29
C GLN A 79 5.76 -19.40 -1.93
N THR A 80 6.86 -18.73 -1.59
CA THR A 80 7.01 -18.02 -0.31
C THR A 80 7.41 -16.58 -0.56
N VAL A 81 7.04 -15.71 0.37
CA VAL A 81 7.59 -14.36 0.45
C VAL A 81 8.92 -14.39 1.20
N ALA A 82 9.92 -13.64 0.74
CA ALA A 82 11.20 -13.57 1.42
C ALA A 82 11.31 -12.31 2.29
N TYR A 83 11.98 -12.46 3.43
CA TYR A 83 12.30 -11.34 4.32
C TYR A 83 13.16 -10.32 3.61
N ASN A 84 12.83 -9.04 3.82
CA ASN A 84 13.63 -7.91 3.40
C ASN A 84 13.84 -6.99 4.62
N ASP A 85 15.08 -6.58 4.84
CA ASP A 85 15.51 -5.84 6.03
C ASP A 85 14.91 -4.41 6.10
N LYS A 86 14.86 -3.72 4.96
CA LYS A 86 14.51 -2.30 4.89
C LYS A 86 13.26 -2.01 4.09
N GLU A 87 13.04 -2.77 3.04
CA GLU A 87 11.98 -2.51 2.07
C GLU A 87 10.74 -3.38 2.35
N VAL A 88 9.80 -3.33 1.43
CA VAL A 88 8.70 -4.29 1.38
C VAL A 88 9.27 -5.70 1.24
N LEU A 89 8.64 -6.70 1.84
CA LEU A 89 9.02 -8.09 1.68
C LEU A 89 9.06 -8.49 0.20
N ASP A 90 9.94 -9.42 -0.15
CA ASP A 90 10.13 -9.83 -1.54
C ASP A 90 9.07 -10.86 -1.94
N PHE A 91 8.02 -10.39 -2.60
CA PHE A 91 6.90 -11.19 -3.09
C PHE A 91 7.24 -11.83 -4.44
N PRO A 92 7.02 -13.14 -4.63
CA PRO A 92 7.23 -13.80 -5.92
C PRO A 92 6.22 -13.31 -6.99
N VAL A 93 6.56 -13.48 -8.27
CA VAL A 93 5.62 -13.29 -9.38
C VAL A 93 4.40 -14.17 -9.19
N GLY A 94 3.21 -13.66 -9.48
CA GLY A 94 1.93 -14.31 -9.22
C GLY A 94 1.32 -13.96 -7.86
N SER A 95 2.04 -13.22 -6.99
CA SER A 95 1.49 -12.75 -5.72
C SER A 95 0.45 -11.65 -5.94
N THR A 96 -0.56 -11.62 -5.08
CA THR A 96 -1.54 -10.52 -5.04
C THR A 96 -1.60 -9.94 -3.64
N ILE A 97 -1.46 -8.61 -3.53
CA ILE A 97 -1.74 -7.84 -2.32
C ILE A 97 -3.13 -7.26 -2.46
N ILE A 98 -4.01 -7.55 -1.50
CA ILE A 98 -5.42 -7.19 -1.51
C ILE A 98 -5.66 -6.20 -0.38
N LYS A 99 -6.34 -5.09 -0.67
CA LYS A 99 -6.61 -4.03 0.31
C LYS A 99 -8.02 -3.49 0.15
N THR A 100 -8.89 -3.86 1.08
CA THR A 100 -10.28 -3.38 1.11
C THR A 100 -10.41 -2.18 2.04
N PHE A 101 -11.03 -1.12 1.56
CA PHE A 101 -11.34 0.10 2.31
C PHE A 101 -12.80 0.06 2.74
N TYR A 102 -13.04 0.41 3.99
CA TYR A 102 -14.39 0.39 4.53
C TYR A 102 -14.58 1.42 5.64
N TYR A 103 -15.83 1.72 5.95
CA TYR A 103 -16.22 2.50 7.11
C TYR A 103 -17.11 1.64 7.99
N PRO A 104 -16.81 1.49 9.31
CA PRO A 104 -17.80 1.00 10.26
C PRO A 104 -19.02 1.94 10.26
N ASN A 105 -20.21 1.42 10.41
CA ASN A 105 -21.42 2.25 10.57
C ASN A 105 -21.30 3.15 11.79
N ASP A 106 -20.68 2.63 12.87
CA ASP A 106 -20.30 3.37 14.08
C ASP A 106 -18.91 2.91 14.55
N PHE A 107 -17.93 3.81 14.56
CA PHE A 107 -16.55 3.50 14.99
C PHE A 107 -16.43 3.03 16.44
N ARG A 108 -17.41 3.34 17.28
CA ARG A 108 -17.46 2.89 18.68
C ARG A 108 -18.03 1.47 18.80
N LYS A 109 -18.73 0.99 17.76
CA LYS A 109 -19.47 -0.28 17.71
C LYS A 109 -19.29 -0.94 16.35
N PRO A 110 -18.06 -1.34 15.99
CA PRO A 110 -17.78 -1.89 14.65
C PRO A 110 -18.54 -3.18 14.35
N GLU A 111 -19.04 -3.88 15.37
CA GLU A 111 -19.89 -5.06 15.25
C GLU A 111 -21.29 -4.76 14.64
N LEU A 112 -21.72 -3.49 14.60
CA LEU A 112 -22.99 -3.08 13.98
C LEU A 112 -22.93 -3.02 12.45
N GLY A 113 -21.83 -3.53 11.85
CA GLY A 113 -21.64 -3.60 10.41
C GLY A 113 -20.80 -2.45 9.85
N ARG A 114 -20.60 -2.54 8.55
CA ARG A 114 -19.71 -1.64 7.79
C ARG A 114 -20.20 -1.46 6.37
N ARG A 115 -19.70 -0.43 5.71
CA ARG A 115 -19.84 -0.20 4.28
C ARG A 115 -18.48 -0.36 3.61
N LEU A 116 -18.36 -1.32 2.70
CA LEU A 116 -17.20 -1.48 1.83
C LEU A 116 -17.25 -0.41 0.74
N MET A 117 -16.13 0.23 0.48
CA MET A 117 -16.00 1.26 -0.54
C MET A 117 -15.36 0.70 -1.80
N GLU A 118 -14.14 0.19 -1.66
CA GLU A 118 -13.34 -0.36 -2.76
C GLU A 118 -12.43 -1.48 -2.25
N THR A 119 -11.99 -2.33 -3.16
CA THR A 119 -10.92 -3.33 -2.95
C THR A 119 -9.87 -3.16 -4.02
N ARG A 120 -8.69 -2.73 -3.63
CA ARG A 120 -7.52 -2.59 -4.52
C ARG A 120 -6.69 -3.84 -4.53
N LEU A 121 -6.28 -4.23 -5.71
CA LEU A 121 -5.34 -5.32 -5.95
C LEU A 121 -4.03 -4.75 -6.47
N LEU A 122 -2.91 -5.25 -5.92
CA LEU A 122 -1.62 -5.17 -6.57
C LEU A 122 -1.23 -6.59 -6.95
N ILE A 123 -1.15 -6.87 -8.24
CA ILE A 123 -0.82 -8.19 -8.79
C ILE A 123 0.60 -8.13 -9.33
N HIS A 124 1.47 -9.04 -8.88
CA HIS A 124 2.85 -9.12 -9.34
C HIS A 124 2.93 -10.01 -10.57
N GLU A 125 3.02 -9.39 -11.74
CA GLU A 125 3.20 -10.07 -13.02
C GLU A 125 4.68 -10.11 -13.41
N GLU A 126 5.04 -10.79 -14.49
CA GLU A 126 6.44 -10.91 -14.93
C GLU A 126 7.07 -9.57 -15.31
N ASP A 127 6.26 -8.63 -15.82
CA ASP A 127 6.68 -7.28 -16.18
C ASP A 127 6.62 -6.27 -15.00
N GLY A 128 6.22 -6.74 -13.80
CA GLY A 128 6.13 -5.96 -12.58
C GLY A 128 4.74 -5.93 -11.96
N TRP A 129 4.54 -5.02 -11.02
CA TRP A 129 3.28 -4.87 -10.31
C TRP A 129 2.23 -4.13 -11.14
N LYS A 130 0.99 -4.63 -11.12
CA LYS A 130 -0.18 -3.97 -11.71
C LYS A 130 -1.19 -3.63 -10.63
N ALA A 131 -1.75 -2.42 -10.69
CA ALA A 131 -2.82 -1.98 -9.79
C ALA A 131 -4.17 -2.11 -10.49
N LEU A 132 -5.15 -2.66 -9.76
CA LEU A 132 -6.55 -2.72 -10.16
C LEU A 132 -7.40 -2.23 -9.01
N ASP A 133 -8.49 -1.56 -9.29
CA ASP A 133 -9.46 -1.09 -8.30
C ASP A 133 -10.85 -1.66 -8.57
N TYR A 134 -11.51 -2.17 -7.54
CA TYR A 134 -12.84 -2.77 -7.59
C TYR A 134 -13.76 -2.03 -6.64
N VAL A 135 -14.78 -1.40 -7.17
CA VAL A 135 -15.73 -0.57 -6.41
C VAL A 135 -16.95 -1.38 -6.02
N TRP A 136 -17.24 -1.42 -4.72
CA TRP A 136 -18.40 -2.13 -4.18
C TRP A 136 -19.71 -1.45 -4.58
N ASN A 137 -20.68 -2.25 -5.05
CA ASN A 137 -22.03 -1.77 -5.31
C ASN A 137 -22.75 -1.35 -4.01
N ASP A 138 -23.85 -0.63 -4.16
CA ASP A 138 -24.59 -0.12 -2.99
C ASP A 138 -25.25 -1.23 -2.17
N GLU A 139 -25.62 -2.33 -2.79
CA GLU A 139 -26.15 -3.54 -2.19
C GLU A 139 -25.11 -4.34 -1.41
N GLN A 140 -23.82 -4.00 -1.54
CA GLN A 140 -22.69 -4.67 -0.88
C GLN A 140 -22.60 -6.16 -1.24
N THR A 141 -22.97 -6.52 -2.46
CA THR A 141 -23.02 -7.90 -2.95
C THR A 141 -21.89 -8.25 -3.92
N GLU A 142 -21.31 -7.22 -4.57
CA GLU A 142 -20.23 -7.41 -5.55
C GLU A 142 -19.41 -6.13 -5.69
N ALA A 143 -18.15 -6.28 -6.10
CA ALA A 143 -17.30 -5.17 -6.50
C ALA A 143 -16.87 -5.31 -7.96
N PHE A 144 -16.97 -4.22 -8.71
CA PHE A 144 -16.70 -4.17 -10.14
C PHE A 144 -15.45 -3.36 -10.44
N LEU A 145 -14.72 -3.78 -11.49
CA LEU A 145 -13.52 -3.10 -11.94
C LEU A 145 -13.83 -1.65 -12.31
N GLU A 146 -13.09 -0.72 -11.70
CA GLU A 146 -13.16 0.72 -11.96
C GLU A 146 -11.81 1.25 -12.42
N VAL A 147 -11.76 1.79 -13.62
CA VAL A 147 -10.52 2.26 -14.26
C VAL A 147 -10.39 3.78 -14.20
N ALA A 148 -11.51 4.48 -14.30
CA ALA A 148 -11.55 5.95 -14.39
C ALA A 148 -11.45 6.64 -13.03
N GLY A 149 -11.70 5.88 -11.95
CA GLY A 149 -11.90 6.42 -10.62
C GLY A 149 -13.33 6.90 -10.40
N ASP A 150 -13.73 7.04 -9.14
CA ASP A 150 -15.08 7.40 -8.75
C ASP A 150 -15.07 8.28 -7.49
N THR A 151 -16.21 8.80 -7.13
CA THR A 151 -16.44 9.49 -5.85
C THR A 151 -17.75 9.00 -5.25
N LYS A 152 -17.67 8.43 -4.05
CA LYS A 152 -18.85 7.94 -3.33
C LYS A 152 -19.08 8.73 -2.05
N GLU A 153 -20.33 9.04 -1.80
CA GLU A 153 -20.73 9.63 -0.51
C GLU A 153 -20.72 8.55 0.58
N VAL A 154 -20.12 8.87 1.71
CA VAL A 154 -20.08 8.00 2.89
C VAL A 154 -20.62 8.72 4.13
N SER A 155 -21.39 8.02 4.92
CA SER A 155 -21.92 8.48 6.21
C SER A 155 -21.61 7.46 7.29
N TYR A 156 -21.12 7.92 8.45
CA TYR A 156 -20.78 7.07 9.60
C TYR A 156 -20.85 7.86 10.91
N ILE A 157 -20.77 7.15 12.03
CA ILE A 157 -20.61 7.77 13.35
C ILE A 157 -19.13 7.63 13.75
N ASP A 158 -18.45 8.77 14.01
CA ASP A 158 -17.04 8.77 14.40
C ASP A 158 -16.83 8.24 15.83
N ALA A 159 -15.56 8.08 16.23
CA ALA A 159 -15.16 7.61 17.56
C ALA A 159 -15.69 8.51 18.71
N ASN A 160 -16.04 9.76 18.43
CA ASN A 160 -16.62 10.70 19.38
C ASN A 160 -18.17 10.70 19.37
N GLY A 161 -18.79 9.79 18.60
CA GLY A 161 -20.26 9.68 18.50
C GLY A 161 -20.90 10.71 17.58
N LYS A 162 -20.13 11.46 16.80
CA LYS A 162 -20.65 12.47 15.88
C LYS A 162 -20.91 11.84 14.50
N LYS A 163 -22.09 12.13 13.94
CA LYS A 163 -22.38 11.81 12.53
C LYS A 163 -21.44 12.56 11.62
N LYS A 164 -20.81 11.86 10.70
CA LYS A 164 -19.93 12.37 9.64
C LYS A 164 -20.52 12.01 8.29
N LYS A 165 -20.31 12.89 7.35
CA LYS A 165 -20.67 12.70 5.95
C LYS A 165 -19.61 13.42 5.12
N HIS A 166 -19.04 12.73 4.16
CA HIS A 166 -18.10 13.33 3.20
C HIS A 166 -18.04 12.50 1.92
N GLU A 167 -17.42 13.06 0.91
CA GLU A 167 -17.10 12.35 -0.32
C GLU A 167 -15.82 11.54 -0.13
N TYR A 168 -15.89 10.26 -0.43
CA TYR A 168 -14.75 9.35 -0.53
C TYR A 168 -14.28 9.28 -1.97
N GLY A 169 -13.02 9.60 -2.22
CA GLY A 169 -12.42 9.57 -3.56
C GLY A 169 -11.78 8.21 -3.85
N ILE A 170 -12.25 7.57 -4.89
CA ILE A 170 -11.69 6.33 -5.45
C ILE A 170 -10.72 6.73 -6.56
N PRO A 171 -9.43 6.38 -6.49
CA PRO A 171 -8.43 6.82 -7.45
C PRO A 171 -8.55 6.09 -8.78
N ASN A 172 -8.16 6.75 -9.85
CA ASN A 172 -7.90 6.08 -11.11
C ASN A 172 -6.51 5.42 -11.12
N ILE A 173 -6.23 4.60 -12.12
CA ILE A 173 -4.95 3.85 -12.23
C ILE A 173 -3.71 4.76 -12.28
N ASN A 174 -3.81 5.97 -12.85
CA ASN A 174 -2.69 6.91 -12.89
C ASN A 174 -2.38 7.50 -11.51
N GLN A 175 -3.42 7.73 -10.71
CA GLN A 175 -3.25 8.15 -9.31
C GLN A 175 -2.65 7.04 -8.45
N CYS A 176 -2.97 5.77 -8.73
CA CYS A 176 -2.28 4.64 -8.10
C CYS A 176 -0.77 4.65 -8.41
N LYS A 177 -0.40 4.85 -9.68
CA LYS A 177 1.01 4.97 -10.11
C LYS A 177 1.72 6.16 -9.46
N GLY A 178 0.99 7.26 -9.18
CA GLY A 178 1.55 8.44 -8.53
C GLY A 178 2.11 8.17 -7.13
N CYS A 179 1.53 7.21 -6.38
CA CYS A 179 2.01 6.79 -5.05
C CYS A 179 2.86 5.52 -5.10
N HIS A 180 2.43 4.53 -5.88
CA HIS A 180 3.06 3.22 -6.01
C HIS A 180 4.20 3.22 -7.04
N ASN A 181 5.05 4.26 -7.02
CA ASN A 181 6.16 4.40 -7.95
C ASN A 181 7.49 4.43 -7.19
N ARG A 182 8.40 3.55 -7.56
CA ARG A 182 9.78 3.54 -7.09
C ARG A 182 10.71 3.17 -8.23
N ASN A 183 11.70 4.04 -8.49
CA ASN A 183 12.61 3.88 -9.62
C ASN A 183 11.84 3.63 -10.94
N GLU A 184 10.79 4.43 -11.17
CA GLU A 184 9.92 4.37 -12.35
C GLU A 184 9.12 3.06 -12.51
N LYS A 185 9.15 2.19 -11.50
CA LYS A 185 8.39 0.94 -11.47
C LYS A 185 7.31 0.99 -10.38
N MET A 186 6.18 0.36 -10.66
CA MET A 186 5.15 0.19 -9.63
C MET A 186 5.68 -0.70 -8.50
N SER A 187 5.43 -0.31 -7.25
CA SER A 187 5.92 -1.00 -6.07
C SER A 187 4.87 -0.98 -4.95
N PRO A 188 4.73 -2.05 -4.18
CA PRO A 188 3.89 -2.05 -2.99
C PRO A 188 4.37 -1.03 -1.93
N ILE A 189 3.44 -0.58 -1.11
CA ILE A 189 3.68 0.25 0.08
C ILE A 189 3.09 -0.49 1.27
N GLY A 190 3.83 -0.65 2.33
CA GLY A 190 3.30 -1.14 3.60
C GLY A 190 3.79 -2.48 4.09
N PRO A 191 3.68 -3.63 3.36
CA PRO A 191 4.03 -4.93 3.92
C PRO A 191 5.56 -5.14 4.02
N SER A 192 6.22 -4.29 4.80
CA SER A 192 7.62 -4.44 5.20
C SER A 192 7.71 -5.16 6.55
N ALA A 193 8.83 -5.82 6.79
CA ALA A 193 9.05 -6.57 8.03
C ALA A 193 8.82 -5.71 9.28
N ARG A 194 9.32 -4.47 9.30
CA ARG A 194 9.13 -3.54 10.43
C ARG A 194 7.67 -3.20 10.73
N GLN A 195 6.81 -3.14 9.70
CA GLN A 195 5.39 -2.85 9.83
C GLN A 195 4.57 -4.09 10.23
N LEU A 196 5.06 -5.29 9.88
CA LEU A 196 4.44 -6.57 10.20
C LEU A 196 4.96 -7.17 11.52
N ASN A 197 6.02 -6.59 12.11
CA ASN A 197 6.57 -7.03 13.39
C ASN A 197 5.65 -6.61 14.54
N GLY A 198 4.54 -7.30 14.69
CA GLY A 198 3.49 -7.05 15.67
C GLY A 198 2.37 -8.07 15.56
N GLU A 199 1.37 -7.92 16.41
CA GLU A 199 0.17 -8.76 16.40
C GLU A 199 -0.76 -8.36 15.26
N TYR A 200 -1.56 -9.33 14.78
CA TYR A 200 -2.66 -9.04 13.87
C TYR A 200 -3.81 -8.39 14.64
N THR A 201 -4.28 -7.24 14.17
CA THR A 201 -5.24 -6.40 14.91
C THR A 201 -6.56 -6.12 14.17
N ALA A 202 -6.82 -6.73 13.01
CA ALA A 202 -8.10 -6.51 12.34
C ALA A 202 -9.25 -7.18 13.11
N TRP A 203 -10.39 -6.48 13.16
CA TRP A 203 -11.51 -6.81 14.03
C TRP A 203 -12.28 -8.10 13.67
N ASN A 204 -12.22 -8.54 12.41
CA ASN A 204 -13.00 -9.66 11.88
C ASN A 204 -12.30 -11.03 11.95
N MET A 205 -11.15 -11.09 12.55
CA MET A 205 -10.39 -12.34 12.73
C MET A 205 -10.07 -12.54 14.20
N PRO A 206 -9.97 -13.79 14.67
CA PRO A 206 -9.51 -14.05 16.03
C PRO A 206 -8.18 -13.32 16.26
N LYS A 207 -8.09 -12.56 17.35
CA LYS A 207 -6.83 -11.96 17.75
C LYS A 207 -5.83 -13.09 17.95
N SER A 208 -4.77 -13.08 17.16
CA SER A 208 -3.61 -13.92 17.42
C SER A 208 -2.72 -13.16 18.38
N SER A 209 -2.37 -13.76 19.50
CA SER A 209 -1.32 -13.26 20.40
C SER A 209 0.07 -13.40 19.79
N ASP A 210 0.18 -14.08 18.65
CA ASP A 210 1.45 -14.32 17.98
C ASP A 210 1.81 -13.18 17.05
N ASN A 211 3.11 -12.88 16.99
CA ASN A 211 3.66 -11.95 16.01
C ASN A 211 3.37 -12.46 14.57
N GLN A 212 2.90 -11.57 13.69
CA GLN A 212 2.51 -11.91 12.33
C GLN A 212 3.63 -12.56 11.52
N LEU A 213 4.88 -12.08 11.65
CA LEU A 213 6.03 -12.63 10.94
C LEU A 213 6.35 -14.05 11.43
N ILE A 214 6.30 -14.29 12.74
CA ILE A 214 6.48 -15.62 13.32
C ILE A 214 5.37 -16.55 12.82
N ASN A 215 4.13 -16.08 12.79
CA ASN A 215 3.01 -16.86 12.30
C ASN A 215 3.18 -17.23 10.82
N TRP A 216 3.59 -16.27 9.98
CA TRP A 216 3.85 -16.53 8.56
C TRP A 216 5.01 -17.50 8.35
N GLN A 217 6.05 -17.45 9.20
CA GLN A 217 7.14 -18.44 9.17
C GLN A 217 6.64 -19.84 9.56
N LYS A 218 5.82 -19.95 10.63
CA LYS A 218 5.19 -21.23 11.04
C LYS A 218 4.29 -21.82 9.96
N LEU A 219 3.57 -20.97 9.21
CA LEU A 219 2.74 -21.36 8.07
C LEU A 219 3.55 -21.74 6.83
N GLY A 220 4.87 -21.57 6.85
CA GLY A 220 5.74 -21.86 5.72
C GLY A 220 5.64 -20.89 4.56
N ILE A 221 5.04 -19.70 4.75
CA ILE A 221 4.87 -18.70 3.71
C ILE A 221 5.90 -17.56 3.76
N LEU A 222 6.70 -17.46 4.83
CA LEU A 222 7.78 -16.49 4.98
C LEU A 222 9.11 -17.20 5.17
N THR A 223 10.09 -16.87 4.34
CA THR A 223 11.45 -17.40 4.40
C THR A 223 12.47 -16.34 4.82
N ASN A 224 13.64 -16.80 5.24
CA ASN A 224 14.80 -15.97 5.61
C ASN A 224 14.53 -14.99 6.77
N LEU A 225 13.50 -15.23 7.59
CA LEU A 225 13.25 -14.40 8.76
C LEU A 225 14.37 -14.61 9.79
N PRO A 226 15.11 -13.56 10.19
CA PRO A 226 16.08 -13.66 11.28
C PRO A 226 15.37 -13.85 12.63
N ALA A 227 16.12 -14.03 13.71
CA ALA A 227 15.56 -14.02 15.05
C ALA A 227 14.74 -12.73 15.26
N ILE A 228 13.54 -12.85 15.79
CA ILE A 228 12.53 -11.76 15.78
C ILE A 228 13.00 -10.51 16.52
N GLU A 229 13.85 -10.64 17.51
CA GLU A 229 14.50 -9.56 18.26
C GLU A 229 15.41 -8.69 17.39
N ASN A 230 15.91 -9.23 16.27
CA ASN A 230 16.73 -8.52 15.30
C ASN A 230 15.92 -7.88 14.18
N VAL A 231 14.62 -8.15 14.10
CA VAL A 231 13.74 -7.54 13.10
C VAL A 231 13.31 -6.15 13.57
N PRO A 232 13.54 -5.09 12.78
CA PRO A 232 13.06 -3.76 13.12
C PRO A 232 11.55 -3.75 13.38
N LYS A 233 11.11 -2.91 14.31
CA LYS A 233 9.69 -2.74 14.64
C LYS A 233 9.30 -1.28 14.55
N THR A 234 8.32 -0.98 13.70
CA THR A 234 7.72 0.35 13.61
C THR A 234 6.79 0.56 14.81
N PRO A 235 6.94 1.65 15.61
CA PRO A 235 5.98 1.96 16.67
C PRO A 235 4.60 2.29 16.10
N VAL A 236 3.57 2.12 16.92
CA VAL A 236 2.20 2.52 16.58
C VAL A 236 2.07 4.02 16.85
N TRP A 237 1.84 4.80 15.80
CA TRP A 237 1.93 6.27 15.83
C TRP A 237 1.10 6.94 16.94
N ASN A 238 -0.07 6.40 17.27
CA ASN A 238 -1.02 6.94 18.27
C ASN A 238 -0.96 6.21 19.62
N LYS A 239 0.06 5.38 19.87
CA LYS A 239 0.25 4.65 21.12
C LYS A 239 1.59 5.02 21.77
N PRO A 240 1.58 5.93 22.78
CA PRO A 240 2.82 6.41 23.42
C PRO A 240 3.69 5.31 24.01
N GLU A 241 3.09 4.23 24.47
CA GLU A 241 3.80 3.08 25.07
C GLU A 241 4.64 2.29 24.06
N THR A 242 4.46 2.51 22.75
CA THR A 242 5.18 1.77 21.70
C THR A 242 6.48 2.44 21.25
N GLY A 243 6.71 3.69 21.62
CA GLY A 243 7.92 4.42 21.27
C GLY A 243 7.88 5.90 21.63
N SER A 244 9.04 6.55 21.58
CA SER A 244 9.17 7.99 21.81
C SER A 244 8.31 8.80 20.83
N LEU A 245 8.07 10.07 21.16
CA LEU A 245 7.36 10.99 20.25
C LEU A 245 8.06 11.08 18.89
N ASP A 246 9.39 11.18 18.88
CA ASP A 246 10.19 11.19 17.66
C ASP A 246 9.98 9.91 16.82
N ALA A 247 10.13 8.74 17.44
CA ALA A 247 9.96 7.47 16.77
C ALA A 247 8.54 7.30 16.17
N ARG A 248 7.50 7.77 16.89
CA ARG A 248 6.10 7.71 16.43
C ARG A 248 5.82 8.69 15.28
N ALA A 249 6.34 9.91 15.37
CA ALA A 249 6.23 10.91 14.30
C ALA A 249 6.96 10.43 13.04
N ARG A 250 8.17 9.90 13.18
CA ARG A 250 8.96 9.32 12.08
C ARG A 250 8.25 8.12 11.44
N ALA A 251 7.64 7.25 12.25
CA ALA A 251 6.83 6.13 11.75
C ALA A 251 5.62 6.61 10.95
N TRP A 252 4.97 7.68 11.40
CA TRP A 252 3.83 8.27 10.69
C TRP A 252 4.27 8.91 9.36
N LEU A 253 5.38 9.64 9.36
CA LEU A 253 5.94 10.25 8.14
C LEU A 253 6.43 9.19 7.15
N ASP A 254 7.03 8.11 7.63
CA ASP A 254 7.51 7.02 6.79
C ASP A 254 6.38 6.40 5.94
N ILE A 255 5.26 6.05 6.56
CA ILE A 255 4.17 5.40 5.82
C ILE A 255 3.32 6.38 5.00
N ASN A 256 3.15 7.63 5.47
CA ASN A 256 2.27 8.58 4.82
C ASN A 256 2.97 9.46 3.77
N CYS A 257 4.29 9.61 3.82
CA CYS A 257 5.03 10.56 3.01
C CYS A 257 6.24 9.96 2.29
N ALA A 258 6.98 9.04 2.94
CA ALA A 258 8.26 8.57 2.40
C ALA A 258 8.12 7.70 1.14
N HIS A 259 6.95 7.14 0.84
CA HIS A 259 6.75 6.44 -0.42
C HIS A 259 6.93 7.37 -1.64
N CYS A 260 6.66 8.67 -1.48
CA CYS A 260 6.94 9.70 -2.47
C CYS A 260 8.24 10.45 -2.17
N HIS A 261 8.47 10.87 -0.91
CA HIS A 261 9.59 11.69 -0.46
C HIS A 261 10.74 10.81 0.03
N ARG A 262 11.46 10.19 -0.88
CA ARG A 262 12.67 9.39 -0.68
C ARG A 262 13.41 9.22 -2.00
N LEU A 263 14.64 8.74 -1.96
CA LEU A 263 15.39 8.40 -3.16
C LEU A 263 14.63 7.33 -3.98
N GLY A 264 14.48 7.56 -5.26
CA GLY A 264 13.71 6.71 -6.18
C GLY A 264 12.19 6.88 -6.09
N GLY A 265 11.69 7.71 -5.18
CA GLY A 265 10.27 8.08 -5.10
C GLY A 265 9.89 9.20 -6.07
N PRO A 266 8.60 9.35 -6.42
CA PRO A 266 8.14 10.35 -7.42
C PRO A 266 8.43 11.80 -7.01
N ALA A 267 8.56 12.10 -5.73
CA ALA A 267 8.88 13.43 -5.22
C ALA A 267 10.35 13.59 -4.76
N GLN A 268 11.27 12.71 -5.22
CA GLN A 268 12.70 12.78 -4.84
C GLN A 268 13.35 14.13 -5.16
N THR A 269 12.90 14.82 -6.21
CA THR A 269 13.42 16.15 -6.61
C THR A 269 13.15 17.23 -5.59
N SER A 270 12.23 17.02 -4.63
CA SER A 270 12.02 17.95 -3.51
C SER A 270 13.23 18.00 -2.56
N GLY A 271 14.12 17.02 -2.62
CA GLY A 271 15.23 16.84 -1.71
C GLY A 271 14.81 16.44 -0.29
N LEU A 272 13.50 16.15 -0.06
CA LEU A 272 13.03 15.54 1.18
C LEU A 272 13.21 14.02 1.11
N ASN A 273 13.72 13.46 2.22
CA ASN A 273 13.72 12.03 2.48
C ASN A 273 13.11 11.77 3.86
N LEU A 274 11.84 11.37 3.86
CA LEU A 274 11.07 11.15 5.09
C LEU A 274 11.04 9.66 5.50
N SER A 275 11.91 8.84 4.89
CA SER A 275 12.11 7.46 5.31
C SER A 275 12.57 7.37 6.75
N ILE A 276 12.09 6.36 7.47
CA ILE A 276 12.47 6.11 8.87
C ILE A 276 13.99 5.88 9.02
N TYR A 277 14.67 5.52 7.95
CA TYR A 277 16.12 5.26 7.92
C TYR A 277 16.97 6.51 7.63
N GLU A 278 16.33 7.64 7.27
CA GLU A 278 17.08 8.88 7.03
C GLU A 278 17.57 9.48 8.33
N THR A 279 18.82 9.89 8.36
CA THR A 279 19.46 10.48 9.55
C THR A 279 19.94 11.91 9.33
N ASP A 280 20.03 12.37 8.09
CA ASP A 280 20.39 13.76 7.79
C ASP A 280 19.21 14.69 8.15
N PRO A 281 19.41 15.62 9.09
CA PRO A 281 18.36 16.58 9.47
C PRO A 281 17.83 17.40 8.29
N ILE A 282 18.70 17.80 7.35
CA ILE A 282 18.29 18.60 6.20
C ILE A 282 17.43 17.75 5.27
N ALA A 283 17.84 16.53 4.97
CA ALA A 283 17.03 15.60 4.16
C ALA A 283 15.68 15.29 4.82
N ASN A 284 15.62 15.26 6.16
CA ASN A 284 14.39 15.15 6.94
C ASN A 284 13.52 16.41 6.94
N GLY A 285 13.99 17.50 6.33
CA GLY A 285 13.26 18.76 6.21
C GLY A 285 13.61 19.82 7.26
N ILE A 286 14.45 19.52 8.26
CA ILE A 286 14.79 20.45 9.33
C ILE A 286 15.62 21.60 8.75
N MET A 287 15.10 22.84 8.87
CA MET A 287 15.68 24.08 8.31
C MET A 287 15.96 23.99 6.80
N LYS A 288 15.30 23.07 6.11
CA LYS A 288 15.42 22.89 4.67
C LYS A 288 14.51 23.88 3.94
N THR A 289 15.06 24.64 3.00
CA THR A 289 14.30 25.47 2.07
C THR A 289 13.63 24.57 1.02
N PRO A 290 12.33 24.78 0.72
CA PRO A 290 11.63 24.01 -0.31
C PRO A 290 12.22 24.31 -1.70
N VAL A 291 12.29 23.31 -2.57
CA VAL A 291 12.83 23.46 -3.94
C VAL A 291 11.83 24.13 -4.86
N ALA A 292 10.57 23.72 -4.83
CA ALA A 292 9.53 24.19 -5.77
C ALA A 292 8.12 24.10 -5.14
N ALA A 293 7.93 24.66 -3.95
CA ALA A 293 6.63 24.55 -3.26
C ALA A 293 5.55 25.49 -3.82
N GLY A 294 5.92 26.53 -4.58
CA GLY A 294 4.96 27.50 -5.10
C GLY A 294 4.03 28.06 -4.01
N ARG A 295 2.72 28.10 -4.27
CA ARG A 295 1.73 28.49 -3.26
C ARG A 295 1.61 27.51 -2.09
N GLY A 296 2.09 26.29 -2.28
CA GLY A 296 2.16 25.28 -1.22
C GLY A 296 3.14 25.63 -0.10
N SER A 297 4.02 26.65 -0.29
CA SER A 297 4.86 27.15 0.80
C SER A 297 4.07 27.95 1.85
N GLY A 298 2.90 28.52 1.49
CA GLY A 298 2.15 29.41 2.39
C GLY A 298 2.96 30.65 2.81
N ASN A 299 3.93 31.09 1.98
CA ASN A 299 4.92 32.14 2.29
C ASN A 299 5.88 31.78 3.45
N LEU A 300 5.92 30.52 3.88
CA LEU A 300 6.87 30.02 4.86
C LEU A 300 8.20 29.69 4.19
N LYS A 301 9.29 29.69 4.98
CA LYS A 301 10.66 29.62 4.45
C LYS A 301 11.26 28.22 4.47
N PHE A 302 10.86 27.37 5.43
CA PHE A 302 11.48 26.07 5.68
C PHE A 302 10.45 24.95 5.79
N ASP A 303 10.83 23.76 5.37
CA ASP A 303 9.97 22.59 5.46
C ASP A 303 9.62 22.26 6.92
N ILE A 304 10.60 22.33 7.83
CA ILE A 304 10.41 22.20 9.29
C ILE A 304 11.26 23.25 10.00
N VAL A 305 10.65 24.00 10.90
CA VAL A 305 11.35 24.94 11.82
C VAL A 305 11.26 24.39 13.24
N PRO A 306 12.39 23.97 13.87
CA PRO A 306 12.40 23.46 15.23
C PRO A 306 11.67 24.40 16.20
N SER A 307 10.90 23.83 17.12
CA SER A 307 10.04 24.51 18.11
C SER A 307 8.87 25.33 17.53
N LYS A 308 8.74 25.45 16.20
CA LYS A 308 7.77 26.36 15.53
C LYS A 308 6.93 25.62 14.50
N PRO A 309 5.96 24.81 14.91
CA PRO A 309 5.12 24.05 13.99
C PRO A 309 4.34 24.93 13.01
N ASP A 310 3.86 26.11 13.44
CA ASP A 310 3.06 27.02 12.59
C ASP A 310 3.90 27.79 11.57
N GLU A 311 5.25 27.81 11.73
CA GLU A 311 6.20 28.32 10.73
C GLU A 311 6.73 27.22 9.79
N SER A 312 6.22 25.99 9.90
CA SER A 312 6.69 24.81 9.17
C SER A 312 5.77 24.47 8.01
N ILE A 313 6.32 24.43 6.78
CA ILE A 313 5.59 24.13 5.54
C ILE A 313 4.89 22.78 5.61
N ILE A 314 5.54 21.76 6.19
CA ILE A 314 4.97 20.41 6.32
C ILE A 314 3.62 20.44 7.05
N VAL A 315 3.51 21.19 8.14
CA VAL A 315 2.26 21.32 8.92
C VAL A 315 1.21 22.08 8.11
N TYR A 316 1.59 23.19 7.46
CA TYR A 316 0.71 23.97 6.62
C TYR A 316 0.08 23.12 5.51
N ARG A 317 0.90 22.32 4.80
CA ARG A 317 0.43 21.44 3.73
C ARG A 317 -0.41 20.26 4.22
N MET A 318 -0.03 19.65 5.34
CA MET A 318 -0.79 18.55 5.95
C MET A 318 -2.18 18.99 6.41
N ALA A 319 -2.30 20.21 6.94
CA ALA A 319 -3.56 20.77 7.44
C ALA A 319 -4.49 21.29 6.32
N SER A 320 -4.00 21.44 5.09
CA SER A 320 -4.77 21.95 3.96
C SER A 320 -5.57 20.84 3.27
N THR A 321 -6.73 21.21 2.70
CA THR A 321 -7.51 20.40 1.74
C THR A 321 -7.56 21.04 0.35
N ASP A 322 -6.86 22.18 0.14
CA ASP A 322 -6.72 22.78 -1.18
C ASP A 322 -5.82 21.90 -2.06
N PRO A 323 -6.30 21.41 -3.22
CA PRO A 323 -5.53 20.51 -4.09
C PRO A 323 -4.15 21.04 -4.52
N GLY A 324 -3.98 22.39 -4.61
CA GLY A 324 -2.69 22.98 -4.96
C GLY A 324 -1.76 23.25 -3.78
N VAL A 325 -2.17 22.90 -2.56
CA VAL A 325 -1.43 23.13 -1.31
C VAL A 325 -1.25 21.83 -0.54
N MET A 326 -2.30 21.00 -0.46
CA MET A 326 -2.33 19.84 0.42
C MET A 326 -1.23 18.82 0.12
N MET A 327 -0.76 18.14 1.17
CA MET A 327 0.06 16.92 1.12
C MET A 327 -0.53 15.85 2.04
N PRO A 328 -0.64 14.59 1.57
CA PRO A 328 -0.46 14.11 0.19
C PRO A 328 -1.42 14.77 -0.80
N GLU A 329 -0.99 14.90 -2.07
CA GLU A 329 -1.81 15.49 -3.15
C GLU A 329 -2.95 14.57 -3.59
N VAL A 330 -2.78 13.27 -3.42
CA VAL A 330 -3.74 12.22 -3.78
C VAL A 330 -4.00 11.29 -2.60
N GLY A 331 -5.09 10.55 -2.65
CA GLY A 331 -5.43 9.53 -1.65
C GLY A 331 -6.13 10.06 -0.39
N ARG A 332 -6.46 11.35 -0.36
CA ARG A 332 -7.30 11.96 0.69
C ARG A 332 -8.08 13.16 0.15
N LYS A 333 -9.24 13.40 0.73
CA LYS A 333 -10.04 14.62 0.60
C LYS A 333 -10.20 15.37 1.93
N THR A 334 -9.88 14.70 3.05
CA THR A 334 -9.97 15.25 4.41
C THR A 334 -8.59 15.34 5.07
N THR A 335 -8.50 16.08 6.16
CA THR A 335 -7.27 16.22 6.95
C THR A 335 -7.22 15.16 8.05
N HIS A 336 -6.09 14.48 8.22
CA HIS A 336 -5.81 13.63 9.37
C HIS A 336 -5.45 14.51 10.58
N LYS A 337 -6.44 14.95 11.33
CA LYS A 337 -6.24 15.91 12.41
C LYS A 337 -5.26 15.41 13.46
N GLU A 338 -5.39 14.17 13.87
CA GLU A 338 -4.55 13.52 14.88
C GLU A 338 -3.10 13.37 14.38
N GLY A 339 -2.91 13.09 13.09
CA GLY A 339 -1.58 13.05 12.46
C GLY A 339 -0.93 14.44 12.40
N VAL A 340 -1.70 15.48 12.10
CA VAL A 340 -1.23 16.88 12.12
C VAL A 340 -0.79 17.28 13.54
N GLU A 341 -1.59 16.96 14.55
CA GLU A 341 -1.22 17.25 15.94
C GLU A 341 0.03 16.48 16.39
N LEU A 342 0.16 15.20 16.04
CA LEU A 342 1.38 14.44 16.31
C LEU A 342 2.64 15.13 15.74
N ILE A 343 2.57 15.61 14.49
CA ILE A 343 3.71 16.28 13.86
C ILE A 343 3.96 17.67 14.47
N LYS A 344 2.91 18.41 14.86
CA LYS A 344 3.06 19.66 15.60
C LYS A 344 3.74 19.47 16.95
N GLU A 345 3.32 18.48 17.74
CA GLU A 345 3.94 18.13 19.01
C GLU A 345 5.41 17.74 18.84
N TRP A 346 5.69 16.93 17.82
CA TRP A 346 7.05 16.52 17.50
C TRP A 346 7.96 17.71 17.16
N ILE A 347 7.50 18.61 16.27
CA ILE A 347 8.26 19.81 15.88
C ILE A 347 8.44 20.72 17.11
N LYS A 348 7.40 20.91 17.94
CA LYS A 348 7.47 21.71 19.15
C LYS A 348 8.49 21.19 20.16
N ALA A 349 8.71 19.88 20.21
CA ALA A 349 9.67 19.24 21.10
C ALA A 349 11.12 19.31 20.58
N MET A 350 11.36 19.70 19.32
CA MET A 350 12.70 19.90 18.78
C MET A 350 13.39 21.10 19.46
N LYS A 351 14.67 20.96 19.74
CA LYS A 351 15.50 22.01 20.32
C LYS A 351 16.28 22.76 19.26
#